data_765559fc60b8ae5ea553940630143979
#
_entry.id   765559fc60b8ae5ea553940630143979
#
_cell.length_a   1.000
_cell.length_b   1.000
_cell.length_c   1.000
_cell.angle_alpha   90.00
_cell.angle_beta   90.00
_cell.angle_gamma   90.00
#
_symmetry.space_group_name_H-M   'P 1'
#
loop_
_entity.id
_entity.type
_entity.pdbx_description
1 polymer ?
#
loop_
_entity_poly.entity_id
_entity_poly.type
_entity_poly.pdbx_seq_one_letter_code
_entity_poly.pdbx_strand_id
1 'polypeptide(L)'
;MRTYAETLRNIRKQKGITLKQLAHNVCSVSFLSKFERADSDITMTLMEKLLENLMMSFDEFIYIHQNYESAQLEQFFHQVEDAYLKQDLEQLIKLKNDEMNKWAHYQVETYRYNSLLLQVHISHINPLYKMEDVQQCEIDELANYLFRVERWGYYEFALYNGTLLLLEGPLVVALSKLAYEKCERYKAYPIGQNIIIRTLTNTLIYLLGPVDRYNETFIYKKEFIQFVTYLENILNDETNLIGTINLKMILAAYEIRLGKKQLGVKKMNEMLDLLEQLDATKTAENWKQYISLITAT
;
A
#
# COMPACT_ATOMS: atom_id res chain seq x y z
N MET A 1 3.48 11.36 26.47
CA MET A 1 2.57 11.33 25.28
C MET A 1 1.55 12.43 25.48
N ARG A 2 1.34 13.32 24.49
CA ARG A 2 0.29 14.35 24.59
C ARG A 2 -1.09 13.69 24.61
N THR A 3 -2.03 14.25 25.40
CA THR A 3 -3.42 13.82 25.34
C THR A 3 -4.14 14.49 24.16
N TYR A 4 -5.24 13.90 23.66
CA TYR A 4 -6.12 14.56 22.67
C TYR A 4 -6.59 15.93 23.14
N ALA A 5 -6.86 16.06 24.44
CA ALA A 5 -7.24 17.31 25.10
C ALA A 5 -6.18 18.40 24.94
N GLU A 6 -4.92 18.08 25.22
CA GLU A 6 -3.80 19.00 25.07
C GLU A 6 -3.57 19.39 23.61
N THR A 7 -3.70 18.44 22.70
CA THR A 7 -3.58 18.69 21.27
C THR A 7 -4.65 19.67 20.79
N LEU A 8 -5.93 19.42 21.10
CA LEU A 8 -7.03 20.31 20.74
C LEU A 8 -6.83 21.71 21.31
N ARG A 9 -6.47 21.80 22.62
CA ARG A 9 -6.20 23.08 23.29
C ARG A 9 -5.09 23.88 22.60
N ASN A 10 -4.01 23.21 22.20
CA ASN A 10 -2.88 23.86 21.56
C ASN A 10 -3.27 24.40 20.17
N ILE A 11 -3.95 23.58 19.36
CA ILE A 11 -4.46 23.98 18.04
C ILE A 11 -5.41 25.17 18.18
N ARG A 12 -6.39 25.09 19.07
CA ARG A 12 -7.33 26.19 19.31
C ARG A 12 -6.61 27.49 19.64
N LYS A 13 -5.62 27.43 20.56
CA LYS A 13 -4.85 28.60 20.97
C LYS A 13 -4.03 29.18 19.83
N GLN A 14 -3.38 28.33 19.05
CA GLN A 14 -2.59 28.75 17.88
C GLN A 14 -3.46 29.44 16.82
N LYS A 15 -4.71 28.97 16.66
CA LYS A 15 -5.69 29.60 15.76
C LYS A 15 -6.35 30.86 16.36
N GLY A 16 -6.01 31.25 17.59
CA GLY A 16 -6.60 32.42 18.28
C GLY A 16 -8.06 32.28 18.63
N ILE A 17 -8.60 31.05 18.67
CA ILE A 17 -10.03 30.78 18.91
C ILE A 17 -10.27 30.66 20.42
N THR A 18 -11.28 31.36 20.91
CA THR A 18 -11.69 31.28 22.34
C THR A 18 -12.46 29.99 22.61
N LEU A 19 -12.50 29.56 23.90
CA LEU A 19 -13.34 28.44 24.31
C LEU A 19 -14.81 28.62 23.93
N LYS A 20 -15.34 29.85 24.03
CA LYS A 20 -16.73 30.16 23.68
C LYS A 20 -16.99 29.99 22.18
N GLN A 21 -16.06 30.41 21.36
CA GLN A 21 -16.16 30.25 19.88
C GLN A 21 -16.08 28.77 19.48
N LEU A 22 -15.12 28.02 20.05
CA LEU A 22 -14.97 26.61 19.71
C LEU A 22 -16.17 25.77 20.18
N ALA A 23 -16.68 26.02 21.37
CA ALA A 23 -17.84 25.30 21.93
C ALA A 23 -19.19 25.68 21.28
N HIS A 24 -19.24 26.71 20.45
CA HIS A 24 -20.47 27.24 19.88
C HIS A 24 -21.24 26.16 19.08
N ASN A 25 -22.52 25.98 19.44
CA ASN A 25 -23.43 24.97 18.85
C ASN A 25 -22.99 23.49 19.01
N VAL A 26 -21.93 23.22 19.81
CA VAL A 26 -21.42 21.85 19.99
C VAL A 26 -21.60 21.38 21.43
N CYS A 27 -21.11 22.16 22.41
CA CYS A 27 -21.18 21.79 23.83
C CYS A 27 -21.11 23.04 24.74
N SER A 28 -21.23 22.82 26.04
CA SER A 28 -21.03 23.91 26.98
C SER A 28 -19.56 24.32 27.13
N VAL A 29 -19.28 25.60 27.32
CA VAL A 29 -17.93 26.12 27.55
C VAL A 29 -17.27 25.44 28.76
N SER A 30 -18.04 25.14 29.80
CA SER A 30 -17.55 24.45 31.00
C SER A 30 -17.11 23.01 30.69
N PHE A 31 -17.87 22.29 29.85
CA PHE A 31 -17.49 20.94 29.40
C PHE A 31 -16.19 20.97 28.58
N LEU A 32 -16.11 21.84 27.57
CA LEU A 32 -14.90 21.97 26.75
C LEU A 32 -13.67 22.35 27.60
N SER A 33 -13.86 23.25 28.60
CA SER A 33 -12.78 23.62 29.51
C SER A 33 -12.31 22.45 30.39
N LYS A 34 -13.23 21.57 30.85
CA LYS A 34 -12.86 20.33 31.56
C LYS A 34 -12.10 19.36 30.65
N PHE A 35 -12.59 19.15 29.42
CA PHE A 35 -11.92 18.31 28.46
C PHE A 35 -10.50 18.81 28.16
N GLU A 36 -10.31 20.11 27.87
CA GLU A 36 -8.99 20.67 27.58
C GLU A 36 -7.98 20.60 28.75
N ARG A 37 -8.45 20.34 29.96
CA ARG A 37 -7.62 20.06 31.13
C ARG A 37 -7.40 18.57 31.38
N ALA A 38 -7.95 17.71 30.53
CA ALA A 38 -7.99 16.27 30.69
C ALA A 38 -8.77 15.78 31.92
N ASP A 39 -9.74 16.59 32.42
CA ASP A 39 -10.64 16.26 33.52
C ASP A 39 -11.90 15.49 33.05
N SER A 40 -12.09 15.30 31.76
CA SER A 40 -13.20 14.54 31.15
C SER A 40 -12.82 14.02 29.79
N ASP A 41 -13.48 12.93 29.36
CA ASP A 41 -13.41 12.41 28.00
C ASP A 41 -14.41 13.10 27.08
N ILE A 42 -14.22 12.92 25.77
CA ILE A 42 -15.09 13.43 24.73
C ILE A 42 -15.50 12.29 23.76
N THR A 43 -16.72 12.32 23.29
CA THR A 43 -17.16 11.40 22.25
C THR A 43 -16.58 11.79 20.90
N MET A 44 -16.39 10.83 20.00
CA MET A 44 -15.91 11.10 18.62
C MET A 44 -16.84 12.09 17.90
N THR A 45 -18.16 11.97 18.05
CA THR A 45 -19.14 12.88 17.45
C THR A 45 -18.96 14.33 17.91
N LEU A 46 -18.65 14.55 19.18
CA LEU A 46 -18.39 15.90 19.69
C LEU A 46 -17.03 16.43 19.20
N MET A 47 -16.02 15.56 19.15
CA MET A 47 -14.70 15.91 18.62
C MET A 47 -14.80 16.34 17.16
N GLU A 48 -15.49 15.58 16.31
CA GLU A 48 -15.73 15.90 14.91
C GLU A 48 -16.32 17.30 14.74
N LYS A 49 -17.38 17.63 15.49
CA LYS A 49 -18.01 18.96 15.45
C LYS A 49 -17.09 20.09 15.95
N LEU A 50 -16.23 19.81 16.94
CA LEU A 50 -15.24 20.78 17.39
C LEU A 50 -14.17 21.01 16.31
N LEU A 51 -13.78 19.97 15.60
CA LEU A 51 -12.82 20.06 14.49
C LEU A 51 -13.41 20.83 13.30
N GLU A 52 -14.71 20.65 12.99
CA GLU A 52 -15.41 21.48 12.01
C GLU A 52 -15.32 22.98 12.37
N ASN A 53 -15.55 23.36 13.63
CA ASN A 53 -15.40 24.73 14.11
C ASN A 53 -13.95 25.24 14.03
N LEU A 54 -12.96 24.33 13.99
CA LEU A 54 -11.53 24.64 13.77
C LEU A 54 -11.14 24.64 12.29
N MET A 55 -12.07 24.32 11.39
CA MET A 55 -11.78 24.10 9.95
C MET A 55 -10.63 23.12 9.78
N MET A 56 -10.74 21.94 10.42
CA MET A 56 -9.72 20.90 10.45
C MET A 56 -10.36 19.54 10.24
N SER A 57 -9.72 18.69 9.43
CA SER A 57 -10.15 17.30 9.27
C SER A 57 -9.72 16.46 10.48
N PHE A 58 -10.40 15.32 10.69
CA PHE A 58 -10.02 14.38 11.76
C PHE A 58 -8.63 13.79 11.49
N ASP A 59 -8.30 13.48 10.25
CA ASP A 59 -7.00 12.93 9.86
C ASP A 59 -5.86 13.92 10.13
N GLU A 60 -6.06 15.21 9.83
CA GLU A 60 -5.09 16.27 10.16
C GLU A 60 -4.88 16.39 11.67
N PHE A 61 -5.96 16.33 12.45
CA PHE A 61 -5.88 16.37 13.90
C PHE A 61 -5.09 15.17 14.48
N ILE A 62 -5.36 13.95 13.99
CA ILE A 62 -4.64 12.74 14.42
C ILE A 62 -3.16 12.84 14.05
N TYR A 63 -2.85 13.30 12.85
CA TYR A 63 -1.48 13.47 12.38
C TYR A 63 -0.68 14.44 13.28
N ILE A 64 -1.30 15.59 13.64
CA ILE A 64 -0.69 16.55 14.60
C ILE A 64 -0.56 15.92 16.00
N HIS A 65 -1.56 15.16 16.45
CA HIS A 65 -1.54 14.48 17.75
C HIS A 65 -0.39 13.47 17.84
N GLN A 66 -0.09 12.78 16.76
CA GLN A 66 1.02 11.84 16.62
C GLN A 66 2.37 12.52 16.33
N ASN A 67 2.50 13.83 16.57
CA ASN A 67 3.70 14.62 16.28
C ASN A 67 4.13 14.55 14.81
N TYR A 68 3.19 14.55 13.89
CA TYR A 68 3.41 14.46 12.43
C TYR A 68 4.02 13.13 11.98
N GLU A 69 3.75 12.06 12.74
CA GLU A 69 4.07 10.69 12.34
C GLU A 69 2.84 10.00 11.77
N SER A 70 3.04 9.07 10.85
CA SER A 70 1.95 8.26 10.31
C SER A 70 1.38 7.28 11.34
N ALA A 71 0.18 6.75 11.07
CA ALA A 71 -0.45 5.76 11.93
C ALA A 71 0.42 4.51 12.10
N GLN A 72 0.30 3.80 13.23
CA GLN A 72 1.11 2.60 13.52
C GLN A 72 1.08 1.55 12.40
N LEU A 73 -0.06 1.38 11.75
CA LEU A 73 -0.20 0.47 10.62
C LEU A 73 0.66 0.90 9.43
N GLU A 74 0.62 2.18 9.09
CA GLU A 74 1.45 2.73 8.01
C GLU A 74 2.93 2.68 8.36
N GLN A 75 3.28 2.97 9.63
CA GLN A 75 4.65 2.85 10.12
C GLN A 75 5.20 1.43 9.95
N PHE A 76 4.40 0.39 10.23
CA PHE A 76 4.81 -0.99 10.01
C PHE A 76 5.18 -1.24 8.54
N PHE A 77 4.29 -0.89 7.60
CA PHE A 77 4.56 -1.09 6.17
C PHE A 77 5.73 -0.23 5.66
N HIS A 78 5.87 1.00 6.17
CA HIS A 78 7.04 1.84 5.87
C HIS A 78 8.35 1.22 6.37
N GLN A 79 8.37 0.66 7.59
CA GLN A 79 9.55 -0.03 8.12
C GLN A 79 9.91 -1.26 7.27
N VAL A 80 8.92 -2.03 6.82
CA VAL A 80 9.14 -3.18 5.93
C VAL A 80 9.71 -2.72 4.59
N GLU A 81 9.09 -1.70 3.96
CA GLU A 81 9.55 -1.16 2.67
C GLU A 81 10.96 -0.57 2.78
N ASP A 82 11.24 0.17 3.83
CA ASP A 82 12.55 0.80 4.08
C ASP A 82 13.65 -0.26 4.28
N ALA A 83 13.38 -1.28 5.10
CA ALA A 83 14.30 -2.39 5.32
C ALA A 83 14.54 -3.19 4.02
N TYR A 84 13.50 -3.44 3.25
CA TYR A 84 13.60 -4.12 1.95
C TYR A 84 14.43 -3.33 0.95
N LEU A 85 14.18 -2.02 0.79
CA LEU A 85 14.93 -1.16 -0.14
C LEU A 85 16.40 -1.01 0.24
N LYS A 86 16.71 -1.02 1.55
CA LYS A 86 18.08 -1.00 2.07
C LYS A 86 18.76 -2.37 2.07
N GLN A 87 18.03 -3.43 1.67
CA GLN A 87 18.45 -4.83 1.77
C GLN A 87 18.87 -5.22 3.20
N ASP A 88 18.23 -4.62 4.21
CA ASP A 88 18.48 -4.88 5.62
C ASP A 88 17.76 -6.13 6.08
N LEU A 89 18.45 -7.27 5.85
CA LEU A 89 17.94 -8.60 6.21
C LEU A 89 17.73 -8.75 7.73
N GLU A 90 18.60 -8.17 8.54
CA GLU A 90 18.52 -8.26 10.00
C GLU A 90 17.25 -7.57 10.52
N GLN A 91 16.97 -6.38 10.03
CA GLN A 91 15.75 -5.63 10.38
C GLN A 91 14.47 -6.38 9.93
N LEU A 92 14.46 -6.97 8.74
CA LEU A 92 13.30 -7.76 8.27
C LEU A 92 13.05 -8.99 9.15
N ILE A 93 14.12 -9.71 9.51
CA ILE A 93 14.04 -10.88 10.43
C ILE A 93 13.53 -10.44 11.80
N LYS A 94 14.02 -9.31 12.32
CA LYS A 94 13.55 -8.75 13.59
C LYS A 94 12.08 -8.43 13.55
N LEU A 95 11.61 -7.69 12.51
CA LEU A 95 10.19 -7.38 12.34
C LEU A 95 9.33 -8.65 12.27
N LYS A 96 9.78 -9.69 11.55
CA LYS A 96 9.08 -10.97 11.48
C LYS A 96 8.95 -11.63 12.86
N ASN A 97 10.02 -11.66 13.64
CA ASN A 97 10.00 -12.23 14.97
C ASN A 97 9.08 -11.44 15.92
N ASP A 98 9.07 -10.12 15.82
CA ASP A 98 8.18 -9.25 16.60
C ASP A 98 6.70 -9.52 16.26
N GLU A 99 6.34 -9.70 14.99
CA GLU A 99 4.98 -10.06 14.59
C GLU A 99 4.59 -11.48 15.07
N MET A 100 5.49 -12.45 15.00
CA MET A 100 5.26 -13.79 15.54
C MET A 100 5.09 -13.79 17.07
N ASN A 101 5.85 -12.99 17.79
CA ASN A 101 5.69 -12.82 19.24
C ASN A 101 4.33 -12.17 19.58
N LYS A 102 3.91 -11.17 18.82
CA LYS A 102 2.56 -10.57 18.97
C LYS A 102 1.46 -11.60 18.71
N TRP A 103 1.61 -12.40 17.65
CA TRP A 103 0.67 -13.49 17.36
C TRP A 103 0.59 -14.50 18.50
N ALA A 104 1.75 -14.96 19.00
CA ALA A 104 1.81 -15.90 20.11
C ALA A 104 1.13 -15.35 21.38
N HIS A 105 1.23 -14.04 21.63
CA HIS A 105 0.66 -13.39 22.81
C HIS A 105 -0.83 -13.05 22.66
N TYR A 106 -1.20 -12.45 21.54
CA TYR A 106 -2.56 -11.90 21.33
C TYR A 106 -3.51 -12.84 20.59
N GLN A 107 -2.99 -13.87 19.89
CA GLN A 107 -3.77 -14.81 19.05
C GLN A 107 -4.59 -14.10 17.97
N VAL A 108 -4.07 -12.99 17.42
CA VAL A 108 -4.68 -12.23 16.32
C VAL A 108 -3.99 -12.59 15.00
N GLU A 109 -4.72 -13.21 14.10
CA GLU A 109 -4.20 -13.79 12.85
C GLU A 109 -3.48 -12.78 11.94
N THR A 110 -3.84 -11.50 11.99
CA THR A 110 -3.17 -10.46 11.18
C THR A 110 -1.67 -10.38 11.46
N TYR A 111 -1.21 -10.64 12.68
CA TYR A 111 0.22 -10.68 12.99
C TYR A 111 0.93 -11.86 12.29
N ARG A 112 0.24 -13.01 12.17
CA ARG A 112 0.77 -14.15 11.43
C ARG A 112 0.84 -13.84 9.94
N TYR A 113 -0.17 -13.20 9.36
CA TYR A 113 -0.15 -12.77 7.95
C TYR A 113 0.96 -11.73 7.68
N ASN A 114 1.23 -10.84 8.63
CA ASN A 114 2.37 -9.93 8.55
C ASN A 114 3.70 -10.68 8.49
N SER A 115 3.83 -11.78 9.24
CA SER A 115 5.04 -12.60 9.21
C SER A 115 5.23 -13.31 7.87
N LEU A 116 4.15 -13.73 7.19
CA LEU A 116 4.21 -14.30 5.83
C LEU A 116 4.68 -13.24 4.81
N LEU A 117 4.15 -12.02 4.89
CA LEU A 117 4.59 -10.90 4.07
C LEU A 117 6.09 -10.64 4.26
N LEU A 118 6.57 -10.62 5.49
CA LEU A 118 7.99 -10.44 5.79
C LEU A 118 8.84 -11.60 5.27
N GLN A 119 8.34 -12.85 5.32
CA GLN A 119 9.02 -14.00 4.74
C GLN A 119 9.25 -13.84 3.23
N VAL A 120 8.28 -13.31 2.49
CA VAL A 120 8.45 -13.01 1.05
C VAL A 120 9.59 -12.03 0.83
N HIS A 121 9.64 -10.92 1.59
CA HIS A 121 10.69 -9.92 1.44
C HIS A 121 12.06 -10.46 1.81
N ILE A 122 12.15 -11.27 2.88
CA ILE A 122 13.38 -11.95 3.32
C ILE A 122 13.90 -12.89 2.23
N SER A 123 13.01 -13.71 1.66
CA SER A 123 13.38 -14.68 0.60
C SER A 123 13.87 -13.99 -0.68
N HIS A 124 13.36 -12.81 -0.99
CA HIS A 124 13.83 -12.01 -2.11
C HIS A 124 15.25 -11.46 -1.94
N ILE A 125 15.60 -11.03 -0.71
CA ILE A 125 16.94 -10.50 -0.41
C ILE A 125 17.95 -11.65 -0.28
N ASN A 126 17.55 -12.74 0.35
CA ASN A 126 18.43 -13.88 0.60
C ASN A 126 17.76 -15.21 0.22
N PRO A 127 18.14 -15.80 -0.92
CA PRO A 127 17.58 -17.07 -1.40
C PRO A 127 17.81 -18.28 -0.48
N LEU A 128 18.66 -18.16 0.56
CA LEU A 128 18.81 -19.21 1.59
C LEU A 128 17.56 -19.32 2.48
N TYR A 129 16.78 -18.25 2.58
CA TYR A 129 15.48 -18.26 3.26
C TYR A 129 14.39 -18.57 2.23
N LYS A 130 14.13 -19.85 2.04
CA LYS A 130 13.22 -20.30 0.98
C LYS A 130 11.76 -19.95 1.28
N MET A 131 10.99 -19.61 0.25
CA MET A 131 9.53 -19.53 0.34
C MET A 131 8.88 -20.90 0.59
N GLU A 132 9.58 -21.99 0.26
CA GLU A 132 9.18 -23.37 0.54
C GLU A 132 9.03 -23.68 2.04
N ASP A 133 9.59 -22.84 2.93
CA ASP A 133 9.38 -22.95 4.37
C ASP A 133 7.97 -22.50 4.80
N VAL A 134 7.21 -21.81 3.93
CA VAL A 134 5.81 -21.44 4.17
C VAL A 134 4.92 -22.63 3.85
N GLN A 135 4.12 -23.06 4.82
CA GLN A 135 3.23 -24.20 4.63
C GLN A 135 2.02 -23.81 3.77
N GLN A 136 1.55 -24.76 2.94
CA GLN A 136 0.39 -24.52 2.07
C GLN A 136 -0.86 -24.13 2.86
N CYS A 137 -1.07 -24.68 4.06
CA CYS A 137 -2.19 -24.32 4.91
C CYS A 137 -2.18 -22.84 5.34
N GLU A 138 -1.00 -22.24 5.52
CA GLU A 138 -0.86 -20.82 5.86
C GLU A 138 -1.22 -19.93 4.67
N ILE A 139 -0.84 -20.35 3.47
CA ILE A 139 -1.22 -19.67 2.21
C ILE A 139 -2.73 -19.75 2.00
N ASP A 140 -3.33 -20.92 2.23
CA ASP A 140 -4.77 -21.14 2.09
C ASP A 140 -5.56 -20.29 3.10
N GLU A 141 -5.09 -20.18 4.34
CA GLU A 141 -5.71 -19.34 5.38
C GLU A 141 -5.62 -17.86 5.03
N LEU A 142 -4.47 -17.40 4.55
CA LEU A 142 -4.29 -16.03 4.05
C LEU A 142 -5.25 -15.74 2.88
N ALA A 143 -5.32 -16.62 1.89
CA ALA A 143 -6.21 -16.47 0.76
C ALA A 143 -7.68 -16.42 1.21
N ASN A 144 -8.08 -17.34 2.11
CA ASN A 144 -9.43 -17.35 2.69
C ASN A 144 -9.76 -16.09 3.47
N TYR A 145 -8.79 -15.52 4.21
CA TYR A 145 -8.94 -14.23 4.86
C TYR A 145 -9.25 -13.13 3.83
N LEU A 146 -8.44 -13.00 2.79
CA LEU A 146 -8.60 -11.97 1.77
C LEU A 146 -9.94 -12.11 1.01
N PHE A 147 -10.40 -13.33 0.74
CA PHE A 147 -11.72 -13.57 0.14
C PHE A 147 -12.87 -13.20 1.06
N ARG A 148 -12.76 -13.52 2.35
CA ARG A 148 -13.82 -13.33 3.35
C ARG A 148 -14.04 -11.86 3.71
N VAL A 149 -12.98 -11.03 3.72
CA VAL A 149 -13.11 -9.61 4.07
C VAL A 149 -13.95 -8.90 3.02
N GLU A 150 -15.16 -8.47 3.40
CA GLU A 150 -16.11 -7.80 2.48
C GLU A 150 -15.58 -6.45 1.98
N ARG A 151 -14.84 -5.72 2.83
CA ARG A 151 -14.30 -4.40 2.50
C ARG A 151 -12.80 -4.40 2.73
N TRP A 152 -12.06 -4.38 1.63
CA TRP A 152 -10.62 -4.20 1.73
C TRP A 152 -10.32 -2.75 2.08
N GLY A 153 -9.54 -2.57 3.16
CA GLY A 153 -8.89 -1.33 3.52
C GLY A 153 -7.43 -1.32 3.08
N TYR A 154 -6.69 -0.31 3.54
CA TYR A 154 -5.25 -0.21 3.28
C TYR A 154 -4.49 -1.49 3.65
N TYR A 155 -4.85 -2.11 4.77
CA TYR A 155 -4.21 -3.33 5.27
C TYR A 155 -4.33 -4.50 4.29
N GLU A 156 -5.52 -4.82 3.82
CA GLU A 156 -5.73 -5.96 2.92
C GLU A 156 -5.04 -5.75 1.56
N PHE A 157 -5.09 -4.54 1.03
CA PHE A 157 -4.35 -4.22 -0.20
C PHE A 157 -2.83 -4.34 0.00
N ALA A 158 -2.28 -3.82 1.10
CA ALA A 158 -0.86 -3.89 1.40
C ALA A 158 -0.41 -5.34 1.65
N LEU A 159 -1.19 -6.10 2.41
CA LEU A 159 -0.97 -7.52 2.66
C LEU A 159 -0.98 -8.33 1.36
N TYR A 160 -2.00 -8.16 0.52
CA TYR A 160 -2.10 -8.84 -0.77
C TYR A 160 -0.89 -8.52 -1.66
N ASN A 161 -0.54 -7.25 -1.78
CA ASN A 161 0.64 -6.83 -2.56
C ASN A 161 1.94 -7.47 -2.06
N GLY A 162 2.12 -7.54 -0.75
CA GLY A 162 3.35 -8.10 -0.15
C GLY A 162 3.41 -9.62 -0.15
N THR A 163 2.28 -10.31 -0.32
CA THR A 163 2.19 -11.78 -0.32
C THR A 163 1.86 -12.38 -1.68
N LEU A 164 1.72 -11.55 -2.70
CA LEU A 164 1.29 -11.96 -4.05
C LEU A 164 2.11 -13.12 -4.62
N LEU A 165 3.42 -13.17 -4.35
CA LEU A 165 4.32 -14.22 -4.83
C LEU A 165 4.16 -15.58 -4.12
N LEU A 166 3.43 -15.64 -3.00
CA LEU A 166 3.05 -16.90 -2.36
C LEU A 166 1.87 -17.57 -3.07
N LEU A 167 1.11 -16.80 -3.85
CA LEU A 167 -0.16 -17.25 -4.41
C LEU A 167 0.05 -17.84 -5.80
N GLU A 168 -0.71 -18.89 -6.10
CA GLU A 168 -0.76 -19.44 -7.46
C GLU A 168 -1.54 -18.53 -8.42
N GLY A 169 -1.21 -18.61 -9.71
CA GLY A 169 -1.79 -17.74 -10.73
C GLY A 169 -3.33 -17.65 -10.74
N PRO A 170 -4.09 -18.75 -10.61
CA PRO A 170 -5.55 -18.67 -10.52
C PRO A 170 -6.05 -17.88 -9.31
N LEU A 171 -5.39 -17.99 -8.14
CA LEU A 171 -5.70 -17.21 -6.94
C LEU A 171 -5.37 -15.74 -7.13
N VAL A 172 -4.22 -15.43 -7.74
CA VAL A 172 -3.85 -14.05 -8.06
C VAL A 172 -4.89 -13.41 -8.98
N VAL A 173 -5.33 -14.09 -10.02
CA VAL A 173 -6.38 -13.59 -10.92
C VAL A 173 -7.69 -13.35 -10.17
N ALA A 174 -8.13 -14.29 -9.34
CA ALA A 174 -9.38 -14.18 -8.60
C ALA A 174 -9.33 -13.03 -7.57
N LEU A 175 -8.26 -12.95 -6.77
CA LEU A 175 -8.08 -11.90 -5.76
C LEU A 175 -7.90 -10.51 -6.39
N SER A 176 -7.20 -10.40 -7.53
CA SER A 176 -7.06 -9.12 -8.23
C SER A 176 -8.37 -8.60 -8.81
N LYS A 177 -9.24 -9.49 -9.33
CA LYS A 177 -10.60 -9.11 -9.75
C LYS A 177 -11.41 -8.61 -8.56
N LEU A 178 -11.37 -9.35 -7.46
CA LEU A 178 -12.04 -8.97 -6.22
C LEU A 178 -11.53 -7.63 -5.68
N ALA A 179 -10.21 -7.41 -5.69
CA ALA A 179 -9.59 -6.16 -5.30
C ALA A 179 -10.11 -4.99 -6.15
N TYR A 180 -10.16 -5.16 -7.47
CA TYR A 180 -10.71 -4.15 -8.37
C TYR A 180 -12.18 -3.83 -8.10
N GLU A 181 -13.02 -4.85 -7.92
CA GLU A 181 -14.44 -4.67 -7.59
C GLU A 181 -14.64 -3.93 -6.26
N LYS A 182 -13.81 -4.25 -5.26
CA LYS A 182 -13.86 -3.60 -3.94
C LYS A 182 -13.33 -2.17 -3.94
N CYS A 183 -12.48 -1.81 -4.91
CA CYS A 183 -11.87 -0.48 -5.00
C CYS A 183 -12.83 0.62 -5.42
N GLU A 184 -13.96 0.33 -6.05
CA GLU A 184 -14.92 1.32 -6.53
C GLU A 184 -15.31 2.35 -5.46
N ARG A 185 -15.38 1.92 -4.19
CA ARG A 185 -15.72 2.78 -3.04
C ARG A 185 -14.60 3.73 -2.63
N TYR A 186 -13.37 3.43 -3.04
CA TYR A 186 -12.18 4.21 -2.69
C TYR A 186 -11.69 5.13 -3.82
N LYS A 187 -12.40 5.18 -4.96
CA LYS A 187 -12.02 6.01 -6.11
C LYS A 187 -11.84 7.49 -5.75
N ALA A 188 -12.64 8.01 -4.82
CA ALA A 188 -12.55 9.40 -4.35
C ALA A 188 -11.57 9.60 -3.18
N TYR A 189 -10.96 8.54 -2.65
CA TYR A 189 -10.04 8.61 -1.51
C TYR A 189 -8.59 8.52 -2.01
N PRO A 190 -7.78 9.60 -1.91
CA PRO A 190 -6.48 9.68 -2.57
C PRO A 190 -5.50 8.55 -2.24
N ILE A 191 -5.45 8.11 -0.96
CA ILE A 191 -4.62 6.98 -0.53
C ILE A 191 -5.11 5.68 -1.17
N GLY A 192 -6.43 5.53 -1.34
CA GLY A 192 -7.04 4.36 -1.97
C GLY A 192 -6.65 4.20 -3.43
N GLN A 193 -6.62 5.26 -4.23
CA GLN A 193 -6.24 5.19 -5.64
C GLN A 193 -4.81 4.64 -5.82
N ASN A 194 -3.85 5.17 -5.08
CA ASN A 194 -2.45 4.76 -5.21
C ASN A 194 -2.22 3.27 -4.89
N ILE A 195 -2.88 2.75 -3.84
CA ILE A 195 -2.74 1.34 -3.48
C ILE A 195 -3.37 0.40 -4.51
N ILE A 196 -4.47 0.82 -5.14
CA ILE A 196 -5.15 0.06 -6.19
C ILE A 196 -4.30 0.04 -7.47
N ILE A 197 -3.76 1.19 -7.89
CA ILE A 197 -2.83 1.29 -9.02
C ILE A 197 -1.64 0.36 -8.78
N ARG A 198 -1.06 0.38 -7.58
CA ARG A 198 0.03 -0.53 -7.17
C ARG A 198 -0.40 -1.98 -7.26
N THR A 199 -1.61 -2.32 -6.79
CA THR A 199 -2.14 -3.69 -6.83
C THR A 199 -2.28 -4.20 -8.27
N LEU A 200 -2.89 -3.43 -9.15
CA LEU A 200 -3.05 -3.82 -10.56
C LEU A 200 -1.70 -3.86 -11.29
N THR A 201 -0.80 -2.93 -11.00
CA THR A 201 0.57 -2.93 -11.53
C THR A 201 1.32 -4.21 -11.15
N ASN A 202 1.31 -4.59 -9.87
CA ASN A 202 1.96 -5.81 -9.38
C ASN A 202 1.32 -7.07 -9.98
N THR A 203 -0.01 -7.09 -10.10
CA THR A 203 -0.74 -8.17 -10.77
C THR A 203 -0.30 -8.33 -12.22
N LEU A 204 -0.22 -7.24 -12.98
CA LEU A 204 0.22 -7.27 -14.38
C LEU A 204 1.65 -7.78 -14.52
N ILE A 205 2.57 -7.35 -13.65
CA ILE A 205 3.95 -7.84 -13.61
C ILE A 205 3.98 -9.34 -13.30
N TYR A 206 3.21 -9.79 -12.31
CA TYR A 206 3.10 -11.20 -11.96
C TYR A 206 2.59 -12.05 -13.14
N LEU A 207 1.55 -11.58 -13.83
CA LEU A 207 0.94 -12.31 -14.95
C LEU A 207 1.85 -12.40 -16.18
N LEU A 208 2.73 -11.43 -16.42
CA LEU A 208 3.76 -11.53 -17.44
C LEU A 208 4.68 -12.73 -17.21
N GLY A 209 4.84 -13.12 -15.95
CA GLY A 209 5.72 -14.19 -15.53
C GLY A 209 7.19 -13.79 -15.49
N PRO A 210 8.06 -14.67 -14.98
CA PRO A 210 9.48 -14.43 -14.96
C PRO A 210 10.05 -14.41 -16.38
N VAL A 211 11.07 -13.58 -16.59
CA VAL A 211 11.64 -13.26 -17.92
C VAL A 211 12.22 -14.49 -18.62
N ASP A 212 12.83 -15.42 -17.89
CA ASP A 212 13.36 -16.69 -18.38
C ASP A 212 12.29 -17.60 -19.01
N ARG A 213 11.03 -17.38 -18.70
CA ARG A 213 9.87 -18.10 -19.25
C ARG A 213 9.14 -17.35 -20.38
N TYR A 214 9.69 -16.25 -20.87
CA TYR A 214 9.02 -15.48 -21.94
C TYR A 214 8.86 -16.26 -23.25
N ASN A 215 9.64 -17.31 -23.48
CA ASN A 215 9.50 -18.21 -24.62
C ASN A 215 8.37 -19.25 -24.46
N GLU A 216 7.82 -19.40 -23.25
CA GLU A 216 6.70 -20.31 -22.99
C GLU A 216 5.36 -19.69 -23.42
N THR A 217 4.32 -20.52 -23.55
CA THR A 217 2.96 -20.04 -23.87
C THR A 217 2.46 -19.07 -22.78
N PHE A 218 1.98 -17.90 -23.21
CA PHE A 218 1.41 -16.91 -22.31
C PHE A 218 -0.03 -17.28 -21.91
N ILE A 219 -0.18 -18.07 -20.86
CA ILE A 219 -1.45 -18.65 -20.42
C ILE A 219 -2.44 -17.59 -19.86
N TYR A 220 -1.94 -16.49 -19.27
CA TYR A 220 -2.76 -15.42 -18.67
C TYR A 220 -3.01 -14.22 -19.59
N LYS A 221 -2.90 -14.40 -20.90
CA LYS A 221 -3.03 -13.30 -21.88
C LYS A 221 -4.38 -12.58 -21.79
N LYS A 222 -5.48 -13.33 -21.59
CA LYS A 222 -6.83 -12.77 -21.50
C LYS A 222 -6.99 -11.94 -20.25
N GLU A 223 -6.55 -12.46 -19.13
CA GLU A 223 -6.60 -11.81 -17.81
C GLU A 223 -5.70 -10.56 -17.78
N PHE A 224 -4.52 -10.66 -18.37
CA PHE A 224 -3.62 -9.52 -18.52
C PHE A 224 -4.29 -8.34 -19.23
N ILE A 225 -4.91 -8.57 -20.40
CA ILE A 225 -5.63 -7.53 -21.15
C ILE A 225 -6.77 -6.94 -20.31
N GLN A 226 -7.51 -7.79 -19.58
CA GLN A 226 -8.57 -7.32 -18.69
C GLN A 226 -8.05 -6.39 -17.61
N PHE A 227 -6.93 -6.75 -16.94
CA PHE A 227 -6.33 -5.90 -15.90
C PHE A 227 -5.69 -4.63 -16.44
N VAL A 228 -5.18 -4.65 -17.68
CA VAL A 228 -4.75 -3.43 -18.38
C VAL A 228 -5.94 -2.47 -18.49
N THR A 229 -7.10 -2.95 -18.97
CA THR A 229 -8.31 -2.11 -19.07
C THR A 229 -8.75 -1.57 -17.69
N TYR A 230 -8.65 -2.39 -16.63
CA TYR A 230 -8.95 -1.93 -15.27
C TYR A 230 -8.03 -0.81 -14.82
N LEU A 231 -6.73 -0.94 -15.07
CA LEU A 231 -5.74 0.07 -14.72
C LEU A 231 -5.93 1.35 -15.55
N GLU A 232 -6.18 1.24 -16.85
CA GLU A 232 -6.50 2.38 -17.72
C GLU A 232 -7.71 3.17 -17.23
N ASN A 233 -8.77 2.49 -16.78
CA ASN A 233 -9.97 3.15 -16.24
C ASN A 233 -9.70 3.95 -14.95
N ILE A 234 -8.69 3.55 -14.16
CA ILE A 234 -8.31 4.27 -12.93
C ILE A 234 -7.38 5.44 -13.27
N LEU A 235 -6.51 5.27 -14.28
CA LEU A 235 -5.53 6.27 -14.71
C LEU A 235 -6.11 7.33 -15.67
N ASN A 236 -7.42 7.39 -15.80
CA ASN A 236 -8.12 8.27 -16.76
C ASN A 236 -7.97 9.77 -16.48
N ASP A 237 -7.42 10.16 -15.35
CA ASP A 237 -7.06 11.52 -15.03
C ASP A 237 -5.55 11.74 -15.10
N GLU A 238 -5.14 12.98 -15.36
CA GLU A 238 -3.72 13.35 -15.48
C GLU A 238 -2.98 13.38 -14.13
N THR A 239 -3.66 13.03 -13.03
CA THR A 239 -3.12 13.21 -11.67
C THR A 239 -2.10 12.13 -11.29
N ASN A 240 -2.08 10.97 -11.99
CA ASN A 240 -1.17 9.87 -11.68
C ASN A 240 -0.19 9.54 -12.80
N LEU A 241 0.72 10.48 -13.06
CA LEU A 241 1.74 10.35 -14.11
C LEU A 241 2.62 9.10 -13.93
N ILE A 242 3.04 8.79 -12.70
CA ILE A 242 3.90 7.60 -12.43
C ILE A 242 3.15 6.31 -12.73
N GLY A 243 1.87 6.21 -12.36
CA GLY A 243 1.03 5.07 -12.72
C GLY A 243 0.92 4.88 -14.24
N THR A 244 0.77 5.98 -14.97
CA THR A 244 0.72 5.98 -16.44
C THR A 244 2.05 5.52 -17.06
N ILE A 245 3.19 5.97 -16.54
CA ILE A 245 4.51 5.53 -16.99
C ILE A 245 4.69 4.04 -16.70
N ASN A 246 4.35 3.58 -15.51
CA ASN A 246 4.42 2.16 -15.15
C ASN A 246 3.57 1.30 -16.09
N LEU A 247 2.35 1.72 -16.42
CA LEU A 247 1.52 1.00 -17.39
C LEU A 247 2.18 0.93 -18.77
N LYS A 248 2.77 2.03 -19.25
CA LYS A 248 3.49 2.04 -20.53
C LYS A 248 4.70 1.10 -20.54
N MET A 249 5.43 1.03 -19.42
CA MET A 249 6.53 0.10 -19.23
C MET A 249 6.05 -1.35 -19.25
N ILE A 250 4.95 -1.67 -18.56
CA ILE A 250 4.34 -3.00 -18.55
C ILE A 250 3.84 -3.40 -19.94
N LEU A 251 3.22 -2.49 -20.68
CA LEU A 251 2.80 -2.74 -22.06
C LEU A 251 3.99 -2.97 -23.00
N ALA A 252 5.11 -2.29 -22.77
CA ALA A 252 6.35 -2.56 -23.52
C ALA A 252 6.93 -3.93 -23.17
N ALA A 253 6.89 -4.37 -21.89
CA ALA A 253 7.25 -5.73 -21.50
C ALA A 253 6.32 -6.78 -22.12
N TYR A 254 5.03 -6.48 -22.22
CA TYR A 254 4.08 -7.35 -22.92
C TYR A 254 4.41 -7.53 -24.42
N GLU A 255 4.86 -6.49 -25.12
CA GLU A 255 5.33 -6.63 -26.51
C GLU A 255 6.53 -7.61 -26.59
N ILE A 256 7.45 -7.55 -25.61
CA ILE A 256 8.58 -8.49 -25.55
C ILE A 256 8.07 -9.91 -25.31
N ARG A 257 7.12 -10.08 -24.38
CA ARG A 257 6.47 -11.37 -24.08
C ARG A 257 5.77 -11.98 -25.31
N LEU A 258 5.34 -11.14 -26.27
CA LEU A 258 4.77 -11.54 -27.56
C LEU A 258 5.83 -11.75 -28.66
N GLY A 259 7.13 -11.78 -28.35
CA GLY A 259 8.22 -11.99 -29.30
C GLY A 259 8.69 -10.72 -30.04
N LYS A 260 8.15 -9.54 -29.71
CA LYS A 260 8.52 -8.26 -30.35
C LYS A 260 9.61 -7.54 -29.54
N LYS A 261 10.73 -8.23 -29.25
CA LYS A 261 11.79 -7.76 -28.33
C LYS A 261 12.28 -6.35 -28.66
N GLN A 262 12.64 -6.08 -29.93
CA GLN A 262 13.17 -4.78 -30.34
C GLN A 262 12.19 -3.62 -30.10
N LEU A 263 10.90 -3.83 -30.42
CA LEU A 263 9.86 -2.83 -30.21
C LEU A 263 9.65 -2.54 -28.73
N GLY A 264 9.57 -3.58 -27.88
CA GLY A 264 9.38 -3.43 -26.46
C GLY A 264 10.55 -2.73 -25.78
N VAL A 265 11.80 -3.12 -26.08
CA VAL A 265 13.00 -2.47 -25.55
C VAL A 265 13.07 -1.00 -25.98
N LYS A 266 12.75 -0.69 -27.23
CA LYS A 266 12.68 0.72 -27.69
C LYS A 266 11.69 1.54 -26.85
N LYS A 267 10.46 1.05 -26.68
CA LYS A 267 9.43 1.73 -25.88
C LYS A 267 9.85 1.90 -24.42
N MET A 268 10.53 0.92 -23.84
CA MET A 268 11.05 1.02 -22.46
C MET A 268 12.12 2.10 -22.33
N ASN A 269 13.05 2.17 -23.28
CA ASN A 269 14.09 3.20 -23.26
C ASN A 269 13.50 4.62 -23.40
N GLU A 270 12.49 4.80 -24.27
CA GLU A 270 11.77 6.09 -24.38
C GLU A 270 11.14 6.52 -23.03
N MET A 271 10.63 5.57 -22.26
CA MET A 271 10.09 5.86 -20.92
C MET A 271 11.19 6.08 -19.87
N LEU A 272 12.33 5.42 -19.96
CA LEU A 272 13.49 5.68 -19.11
C LEU A 272 14.02 7.10 -19.34
N ASP A 273 14.18 7.51 -20.59
CA ASP A 273 14.63 8.86 -20.93
C ASP A 273 13.69 9.93 -20.32
N LEU A 274 12.38 9.68 -20.34
CA LEU A 274 11.39 10.54 -19.71
C LEU A 274 11.55 10.59 -18.18
N LEU A 275 11.73 9.43 -17.53
CA LEU A 275 11.95 9.36 -16.08
C LEU A 275 13.23 10.09 -15.66
N GLU A 276 14.30 10.00 -16.45
CA GLU A 276 15.54 10.71 -16.21
C GLU A 276 15.38 12.23 -16.37
N GLN A 277 14.64 12.68 -17.39
CA GLN A 277 14.32 14.11 -17.57
C GLN A 277 13.46 14.68 -16.44
N LEU A 278 12.70 13.84 -15.76
CA LEU A 278 11.85 14.18 -14.60
C LEU A 278 12.58 13.99 -13.26
N ASP A 279 13.88 13.69 -13.25
CA ASP A 279 14.67 13.36 -12.05
C ASP A 279 14.05 12.23 -11.21
N ALA A 280 13.22 11.34 -11.82
CA ALA A 280 12.57 10.21 -11.16
C ALA A 280 13.52 9.01 -11.03
N THR A 281 14.69 9.23 -10.44
CA THR A 281 15.85 8.31 -10.41
C THR A 281 15.51 6.95 -9.83
N LYS A 282 14.81 6.91 -8.69
CA LYS A 282 14.42 5.64 -8.02
C LYS A 282 13.53 4.76 -8.92
N THR A 283 12.56 5.36 -9.59
CA THR A 283 11.68 4.64 -10.53
C THR A 283 12.45 4.17 -11.76
N ALA A 284 13.33 5.01 -12.29
CA ALA A 284 14.18 4.66 -13.42
C ALA A 284 15.11 3.49 -13.11
N GLU A 285 15.77 3.48 -11.93
CA GLU A 285 16.64 2.39 -11.49
C GLU A 285 15.92 1.05 -11.39
N ASN A 286 14.73 1.02 -10.80
CA ASN A 286 13.91 -0.19 -10.71
C ASN A 286 13.60 -0.76 -12.12
N TRP A 287 13.23 0.09 -13.06
CA TRP A 287 12.94 -0.35 -14.43
C TRP A 287 14.20 -0.72 -15.21
N LYS A 288 15.34 -0.05 -14.98
CA LYS A 288 16.64 -0.45 -15.57
C LYS A 288 17.03 -1.87 -15.18
N GLN A 289 16.86 -2.23 -13.89
CA GLN A 289 17.09 -3.60 -13.43
C GLN A 289 16.20 -4.60 -14.16
N TYR A 290 14.90 -4.29 -14.29
CA TYR A 290 13.96 -5.14 -15.01
C TYR A 290 14.33 -5.30 -16.51
N ILE A 291 14.70 -4.20 -17.18
CA ILE A 291 15.13 -4.22 -18.58
C ILE A 291 16.41 -5.05 -18.75
N SER A 292 17.36 -4.95 -17.83
CA SER A 292 18.60 -5.75 -17.89
C SER A 292 18.30 -7.25 -17.84
N LEU A 293 17.35 -7.69 -17.04
CA LEU A 293 16.90 -9.08 -16.99
C LEU A 293 16.28 -9.53 -18.33
N ILE A 294 15.43 -8.68 -18.93
CA ILE A 294 14.77 -8.96 -20.21
C ILE A 294 15.78 -9.02 -21.38
N THR A 295 16.82 -8.18 -21.33
CA THR A 295 17.79 -8.09 -22.43
C THR A 295 18.88 -9.14 -22.35
N ALA A 296 19.17 -9.67 -21.17
CA ALA A 296 20.15 -10.74 -20.96
C ALA A 296 19.67 -12.11 -21.45
N THR A 297 18.36 -12.30 -21.68
CA THR A 297 17.71 -13.50 -22.26
C THR A 297 17.49 -13.31 -23.75
#